data_91c62e1c3be61af53a1576e5308a02dc
#
_entry.id   91c62e1c3be61af53a1576e5308a02dc
#
_cell.length_a   1.000
_cell.length_b   1.000
_cell.length_c   1.000
_cell.angle_alpha   90.00
_cell.angle_beta   90.00
_cell.angle_gamma   90.00
#
_symmetry.space_group_name_H-M   'P 1'
#
loop_
_entity.id
_entity.type
_entity.pdbx_description
1 polymer ?
#
loop_
_entity_poly.entity_id
_entity_poly.type
_entity_poly.pdbx_seq_one_letter_code
_entity_poly.pdbx_strand_id
1 'polypeptide(L)'
;MAVSSISTSFIEEFESGVHMAYQRMGSKLRNTIRNRSGVKNKTTFQKIGKGFATTKARHGAIAPMNLDHTNVNVTLEDYFAGEWIDDLDQLRINHDEMLVAQQSGAYALGRKTDDLIKAAMTTTSSTHNETTNGITLVWALQLMELFGNNEVPDDGKRFVAVGWEQWSQLLDLDEFSRSNYIGEDQLPFPQGVTAKQWLGFTWFPHSGLDEAGSSNVDRVCFAYHGDAVAHAIGADVTSNMQYHNDKDSYFVLNKMQMNSVLIDAEGVFKMQLKK
;
A
#
# COMPACT_ATOMS: atom_id res chain seq x y z
N MET A 1 4.39 30.39 -64.83
CA MET A 1 5.10 30.51 -63.57
C MET A 1 4.80 29.23 -62.77
N ALA A 2 5.79 28.36 -62.70
CA ALA A 2 5.65 27.12 -61.91
C ALA A 2 5.78 27.46 -60.43
N VAL A 3 4.74 27.20 -59.66
CA VAL A 3 4.79 27.24 -58.22
C VAL A 3 5.58 26.01 -57.78
N SER A 4 6.81 26.20 -57.30
CA SER A 4 7.57 25.15 -56.67
C SER A 4 6.82 24.76 -55.40
N SER A 5 6.16 23.61 -55.43
CA SER A 5 5.70 22.99 -54.22
C SER A 5 6.95 22.54 -53.46
N ILE A 6 7.41 23.32 -52.51
CA ILE A 6 8.27 22.82 -51.44
C ILE A 6 7.40 21.79 -50.75
N SER A 7 7.70 20.51 -50.98
CA SER A 7 7.18 19.46 -50.10
C SER A 7 7.69 19.80 -48.71
N THR A 8 6.82 20.30 -47.89
CA THR A 8 7.07 20.44 -46.48
C THR A 8 7.30 19.04 -45.96
N SER A 9 8.57 18.59 -45.94
CA SER A 9 8.98 17.59 -45.03
C SER A 9 8.83 18.25 -43.65
N PHE A 10 7.66 18.11 -43.06
CA PHE A 10 7.48 18.47 -41.65
C PHE A 10 8.41 17.58 -40.88
N ILE A 11 9.52 18.12 -40.40
CA ILE A 11 10.24 17.58 -39.32
C ILE A 11 9.33 17.84 -38.12
N GLU A 12 8.56 16.85 -37.73
CA GLU A 12 7.87 16.89 -36.45
C GLU A 12 8.97 16.90 -35.40
N GLU A 13 9.20 18.06 -34.81
CA GLU A 13 10.02 18.14 -33.59
C GLU A 13 9.21 17.48 -32.47
N PHE A 14 9.55 16.24 -32.16
CA PHE A 14 9.02 15.59 -30.99
C PHE A 14 9.66 16.21 -29.74
N GLU A 15 8.82 16.55 -28.78
CA GLU A 15 9.26 16.99 -27.45
C GLU A 15 10.11 15.87 -26.83
N SER A 16 11.31 16.20 -26.36
CA SER A 16 12.21 15.22 -25.72
C SER A 16 11.71 14.72 -24.35
N GLY A 17 10.64 15.31 -23.82
CA GLY A 17 10.02 14.94 -22.57
C GLY A 17 8.85 13.98 -22.77
N VAL A 18 8.99 12.74 -22.31
CA VAL A 18 7.89 11.78 -22.30
C VAL A 18 6.99 12.01 -21.09
N HIS A 19 5.72 12.33 -21.35
CA HIS A 19 4.72 12.33 -20.31
C HIS A 19 4.18 10.90 -20.12
N MET A 20 4.65 10.21 -19.08
CA MET A 20 4.03 8.95 -18.68
C MET A 20 2.61 9.20 -18.16
N ALA A 21 1.66 8.36 -18.58
CA ALA A 21 0.29 8.41 -18.05
C ALA A 21 0.30 8.42 -16.52
N TYR A 22 -0.58 9.23 -15.93
CA TYR A 22 -0.68 9.29 -14.47
C TYR A 22 -0.92 7.93 -13.87
N GLN A 23 0.00 7.48 -13.05
CA GLN A 23 -0.07 6.20 -12.37
C GLN A 23 0.45 6.33 -10.94
N ARG A 24 0.01 5.42 -10.07
CA ARG A 24 0.51 5.37 -8.69
C ARG A 24 1.99 4.98 -8.70
N MET A 25 2.83 5.88 -8.22
CA MET A 25 4.27 5.71 -8.13
C MET A 25 4.64 4.97 -6.85
N GLY A 26 5.21 3.77 -6.99
CA GLY A 26 5.69 2.98 -5.87
C GLY A 26 4.58 2.44 -4.95
N SER A 27 5.00 1.94 -3.79
CA SER A 27 4.13 1.43 -2.74
C SER A 27 3.92 2.49 -1.66
N LYS A 28 2.66 2.68 -1.23
CA LYS A 28 2.29 3.54 -0.09
C LYS A 28 2.18 2.75 1.21
N LEU A 29 1.84 1.47 1.14
CA LEU A 29 1.59 0.63 2.31
C LEU A 29 2.89 0.04 2.89
N ARG A 30 3.92 -0.18 2.07
CA ARG A 30 5.18 -0.82 2.48
C ARG A 30 5.81 -0.16 3.72
N ASN A 31 5.80 1.17 3.79
CA ASN A 31 6.45 1.91 4.88
C ASN A 31 5.62 1.96 6.17
N THR A 32 4.37 1.53 6.15
CA THR A 32 3.46 1.55 7.30
C THR A 32 3.38 0.22 8.04
N ILE A 33 4.03 -0.82 7.52
CA ILE A 33 3.98 -2.18 8.05
C ILE A 33 5.38 -2.71 8.39
N ARG A 34 5.42 -3.86 9.07
CA ARG A 34 6.67 -4.51 9.42
C ARG A 34 7.35 -5.14 8.21
N ASN A 35 8.53 -4.64 7.83
CA ASN A 35 9.31 -5.16 6.72
C ASN A 35 10.46 -6.06 7.18
N ARG A 36 10.71 -7.14 6.45
CA ARG A 36 11.89 -8.00 6.61
C ARG A 36 12.55 -8.21 5.25
N SER A 37 13.75 -7.67 5.08
CA SER A 37 14.55 -7.81 3.85
C SER A 37 15.60 -8.92 3.97
N GLY A 38 16.16 -9.34 2.83
CA GLY A 38 17.23 -10.35 2.78
C GLY A 38 16.75 -11.78 3.03
N VAL A 39 15.48 -12.06 2.81
CA VAL A 39 14.90 -13.41 2.93
C VAL A 39 15.24 -14.21 1.67
N LYS A 40 15.75 -15.42 1.81
CA LYS A 40 16.14 -16.26 0.65
C LYS A 40 14.96 -16.92 -0.05
N ASN A 41 14.06 -17.58 0.68
CA ASN A 41 12.89 -18.29 0.12
C ASN A 41 11.69 -18.21 1.07
N LYS A 42 11.92 -18.47 2.34
CA LYS A 42 10.86 -18.52 3.36
C LYS A 42 11.33 -17.83 4.63
N THR A 43 10.43 -17.14 5.29
CA THR A 43 10.66 -16.60 6.63
C THR A 43 9.48 -16.87 7.54
N THR A 44 9.74 -16.83 8.83
CA THR A 44 8.72 -17.04 9.86
C THR A 44 8.65 -15.82 10.75
N PHE A 45 7.44 -15.34 10.96
CA PHE A 45 7.13 -14.33 11.97
C PHE A 45 6.48 -15.00 13.16
N GLN A 46 6.96 -14.67 14.35
CA GLN A 46 6.45 -15.28 15.59
C GLN A 46 5.43 -14.33 16.24
N LYS A 47 4.29 -14.89 16.65
CA LYS A 47 3.30 -14.26 17.53
C LYS A 47 3.34 -15.00 18.85
N ILE A 48 3.39 -14.25 19.96
CA ILE A 48 3.32 -14.79 21.33
C ILE A 48 1.96 -14.41 21.88
N GLY A 49 1.26 -15.40 22.43
CA GLY A 49 -0.05 -15.21 23.05
C GLY A 49 0.00 -14.38 24.32
N LYS A 50 -1.18 -13.98 24.80
CA LYS A 50 -1.34 -13.21 26.04
C LYS A 50 -1.09 -14.14 27.26
N GLY A 51 -0.30 -13.66 28.20
CA GLY A 51 -0.04 -14.38 29.47
C GLY A 51 -0.75 -13.71 30.64
N PHE A 52 -1.11 -14.49 31.64
CA PHE A 52 -1.77 -14.02 32.84
C PHE A 52 -0.90 -14.24 34.08
N ALA A 53 -0.84 -13.22 34.93
CA ALA A 53 -0.18 -13.34 36.22
C ALA A 53 -1.01 -14.21 37.17
N THR A 54 -0.32 -15.09 37.96
CA THR A 54 -0.95 -15.93 38.94
C THR A 54 -0.45 -15.58 40.34
N THR A 55 -1.27 -15.80 41.36
CA THR A 55 -0.89 -15.63 42.74
C THR A 55 -0.39 -16.96 43.31
N LYS A 56 0.51 -16.90 44.27
CA LYS A 56 0.94 -18.09 45.02
C LYS A 56 0.78 -17.90 46.55
N ALA A 57 0.55 -18.98 47.25
CA ALA A 57 0.59 -18.98 48.71
C ALA A 57 2.04 -18.81 49.21
N ARG A 58 2.20 -18.38 50.49
CA ARG A 58 3.52 -18.32 51.15
C ARG A 58 4.17 -19.69 51.10
N HIS A 59 5.39 -19.79 50.56
CA HIS A 59 6.13 -21.05 50.35
C HIS A 59 5.53 -22.01 49.29
N GLY A 60 4.47 -21.61 48.56
CA GLY A 60 3.90 -22.39 47.46
C GLY A 60 4.75 -22.33 46.18
N ALA A 61 4.55 -23.28 45.27
CA ALA A 61 5.14 -23.26 43.93
C ALA A 61 4.53 -22.15 43.08
N ILE A 62 5.34 -21.55 42.17
CA ILE A 62 4.87 -20.60 41.17
C ILE A 62 4.32 -21.39 39.97
N ALA A 63 3.08 -21.13 39.58
CA ALA A 63 2.52 -21.67 38.33
C ALA A 63 3.16 -20.98 37.11
N PRO A 64 3.67 -21.73 36.15
CA PRO A 64 4.21 -21.13 34.91
C PRO A 64 3.09 -20.52 34.09
N MET A 65 3.40 -19.44 33.38
CA MET A 65 2.44 -18.68 32.55
C MET A 65 2.08 -19.38 31.23
N ASN A 66 2.91 -20.33 30.78
CA ASN A 66 2.72 -21.16 29.58
C ASN A 66 2.21 -20.34 28.37
N LEU A 67 3.07 -19.44 27.86
CA LEU A 67 2.74 -18.62 26.71
C LEU A 67 2.63 -19.46 25.43
N ASP A 68 1.55 -19.27 24.69
CA ASP A 68 1.38 -19.87 23.35
C ASP A 68 2.27 -19.18 22.31
N HIS A 69 3.05 -19.96 21.60
CA HIS A 69 3.90 -19.49 20.51
C HIS A 69 3.31 -19.94 19.17
N THR A 70 2.92 -18.97 18.35
CA THR A 70 2.40 -19.22 16.99
C THR A 70 3.40 -18.75 15.95
N ASN A 71 3.68 -19.59 14.96
CA ASN A 71 4.57 -19.29 13.86
C ASN A 71 3.75 -18.99 12.59
N VAL A 72 3.88 -17.78 12.06
CA VAL A 72 3.28 -17.38 10.81
C VAL A 72 4.35 -17.41 9.73
N ASN A 73 4.17 -18.32 8.78
CA ASN A 73 5.14 -18.56 7.71
C ASN A 73 4.75 -17.78 6.45
N VAL A 74 5.74 -17.19 5.78
CA VAL A 74 5.58 -16.59 4.46
C VAL A 74 6.62 -17.16 3.50
N THR A 75 6.18 -17.62 2.36
CA THR A 75 7.03 -18.06 1.24
C THR A 75 7.06 -16.94 0.21
N LEU A 76 8.25 -16.59 -0.27
CA LEU A 76 8.42 -15.55 -1.27
C LEU A 76 7.99 -16.04 -2.65
N GLU A 77 7.50 -15.11 -3.46
CA GLU A 77 7.15 -15.30 -4.86
C GLU A 77 7.91 -14.29 -5.71
N ASP A 78 8.22 -14.71 -6.95
CA ASP A 78 8.97 -13.90 -7.90
C ASP A 78 7.99 -13.12 -8.79
N TYR A 79 8.17 -11.81 -8.87
CA TYR A 79 7.37 -10.91 -9.71
C TYR A 79 8.25 -10.24 -10.75
N PHE A 80 7.75 -10.21 -11.96
CA PHE A 80 8.45 -9.69 -13.13
C PHE A 80 7.59 -8.65 -13.84
N ALA A 81 8.22 -7.55 -14.27
CA ALA A 81 7.64 -6.57 -15.17
C ALA A 81 8.65 -6.34 -16.31
N GLY A 82 8.35 -6.89 -17.47
CA GLY A 82 9.25 -6.84 -18.63
C GLY A 82 8.58 -6.28 -19.85
N GLU A 83 9.35 -5.58 -20.68
CA GLU A 83 8.90 -4.98 -21.93
C GLU A 83 9.96 -5.16 -23.04
N TRP A 84 9.49 -5.38 -24.27
CA TRP A 84 10.32 -5.47 -25.45
C TRP A 84 10.36 -4.12 -26.15
N ILE A 85 11.56 -3.69 -26.53
CA ILE A 85 11.79 -2.44 -27.29
C ILE A 85 12.54 -2.82 -28.55
N ASP A 86 11.94 -2.60 -29.70
CA ASP A 86 12.54 -2.86 -30.99
C ASP A 86 13.66 -1.85 -31.28
N ASP A 87 14.79 -2.32 -31.83
CA ASP A 87 15.94 -1.47 -32.12
C ASP A 87 15.61 -0.39 -33.16
N LEU A 88 14.81 -0.75 -34.18
CA LEU A 88 14.39 0.22 -35.21
C LEU A 88 13.39 1.26 -34.68
N ASP A 89 12.56 0.90 -33.69
CA ASP A 89 11.65 1.85 -33.09
C ASP A 89 12.41 2.86 -32.20
N GLN A 90 13.47 2.42 -31.53
CA GLN A 90 14.32 3.32 -30.75
C GLN A 90 15.00 4.38 -31.60
N LEU A 91 15.37 4.06 -32.86
CA LEU A 91 15.95 5.01 -33.82
C LEU A 91 14.93 6.06 -34.30
N ARG A 92 13.64 5.78 -34.23
CA ARG A 92 12.55 6.68 -34.64
C ARG A 92 12.06 7.60 -33.54
N ILE A 93 12.35 7.23 -32.27
CA ILE A 93 11.87 7.91 -31.08
C ILE A 93 12.97 8.85 -30.59
N ASN A 94 12.60 10.06 -30.20
CA ASN A 94 13.53 11.11 -29.76
C ASN A 94 13.77 11.11 -28.23
N HIS A 95 13.40 10.03 -27.55
CA HIS A 95 13.56 9.87 -26.10
C HIS A 95 14.10 8.46 -25.74
N ASP A 96 14.61 8.32 -24.51
CA ASP A 96 15.12 7.05 -24.01
C ASP A 96 13.98 6.13 -23.52
N GLU A 97 13.45 5.31 -24.44
CA GLU A 97 12.38 4.35 -24.18
C GLU A 97 12.79 3.31 -23.13
N MET A 98 14.08 2.95 -23.05
CA MET A 98 14.58 1.99 -22.08
C MET A 98 14.44 2.52 -20.64
N LEU A 99 14.71 3.82 -20.43
CA LEU A 99 14.53 4.47 -19.13
C LEU A 99 13.05 4.54 -18.73
N VAL A 100 12.18 4.85 -19.68
CA VAL A 100 10.73 4.91 -19.47
C VAL A 100 10.18 3.52 -19.11
N ALA A 101 10.56 2.48 -19.82
CA ALA A 101 10.17 1.10 -19.53
C ALA A 101 10.67 0.64 -18.15
N GLN A 102 11.90 0.99 -17.79
CA GLN A 102 12.48 0.70 -16.48
C GLN A 102 11.68 1.36 -15.34
N GLN A 103 11.34 2.65 -15.47
CA GLN A 103 10.55 3.38 -14.48
C GLN A 103 9.13 2.83 -14.36
N SER A 104 8.46 2.57 -15.49
CA SER A 104 7.13 2.01 -15.53
C SER A 104 7.06 0.63 -14.87
N GLY A 105 8.05 -0.22 -15.14
CA GLY A 105 8.17 -1.54 -14.52
C GLY A 105 8.40 -1.47 -13.00
N ALA A 106 9.24 -0.54 -12.54
CA ALA A 106 9.44 -0.30 -11.10
C ALA A 106 8.14 0.15 -10.41
N TYR A 107 7.36 1.04 -11.05
CA TYR A 107 6.06 1.45 -10.51
C TYR A 107 5.04 0.31 -10.50
N ALA A 108 5.06 -0.57 -11.50
CA ALA A 108 4.20 -1.75 -11.55
C ALA A 108 4.50 -2.71 -10.39
N LEU A 109 5.77 -2.95 -10.08
CA LEU A 109 6.18 -3.77 -8.93
C LEU A 109 5.79 -3.11 -7.59
N GLY A 110 5.90 -1.78 -7.48
CA GLY A 110 5.43 -1.05 -6.31
C GLY A 110 3.91 -1.17 -6.11
N ARG A 111 3.11 -1.12 -7.18
CA ARG A 111 1.66 -1.37 -7.10
C ARG A 111 1.36 -2.81 -6.67
N LYS A 112 2.11 -3.78 -7.21
CA LYS A 112 1.96 -5.19 -6.82
C LYS A 112 2.29 -5.43 -5.35
N THR A 113 3.28 -4.70 -4.79
CA THR A 113 3.58 -4.73 -3.35
C THR A 113 2.35 -4.34 -2.52
N ASP A 114 1.68 -3.23 -2.86
CA ASP A 114 0.45 -2.82 -2.18
C ASP A 114 -0.68 -3.85 -2.32
N ASP A 115 -0.81 -4.49 -3.50
CA ASP A 115 -1.83 -5.51 -3.72
C ASP A 115 -1.61 -6.75 -2.85
N LEU A 116 -0.36 -7.19 -2.66
CA LEU A 116 -0.02 -8.29 -1.75
C LEU A 116 -0.30 -7.93 -0.28
N ILE A 117 -0.01 -6.71 0.13
CA ILE A 117 -0.29 -6.23 1.47
C ILE A 117 -1.81 -6.19 1.71
N LYS A 118 -2.59 -5.66 0.77
CA LYS A 118 -4.06 -5.67 0.82
C LYS A 118 -4.62 -7.09 0.87
N ALA A 119 -4.10 -7.99 0.03
CA ALA A 119 -4.52 -9.39 0.04
C ALA A 119 -4.28 -10.04 1.40
N ALA A 120 -3.11 -9.78 2.03
CA ALA A 120 -2.83 -10.26 3.39
C ALA A 120 -3.80 -9.67 4.41
N MET A 121 -4.08 -8.35 4.38
CA MET A 121 -5.05 -7.71 5.29
C MET A 121 -6.48 -8.20 5.08
N THR A 122 -6.85 -8.57 3.85
CA THR A 122 -8.20 -9.09 3.55
C THR A 122 -8.47 -10.44 4.22
N THR A 123 -7.45 -11.19 4.63
CA THR A 123 -7.62 -12.47 5.32
C THR A 123 -8.10 -12.31 6.79
N THR A 124 -8.14 -11.09 7.31
CA THR A 124 -8.69 -10.85 8.66
C THR A 124 -10.17 -11.20 8.75
N SER A 125 -10.58 -11.73 9.89
CA SER A 125 -12.00 -11.94 10.23
C SER A 125 -12.66 -10.72 10.86
N SER A 126 -11.87 -9.74 11.30
CA SER A 126 -12.36 -8.52 11.97
C SER A 126 -12.86 -7.51 10.96
N THR A 127 -14.12 -7.09 11.09
CA THR A 127 -14.76 -6.14 10.17
C THR A 127 -15.42 -4.99 10.91
N HIS A 128 -15.41 -3.79 10.32
CA HIS A 128 -16.13 -2.63 10.81
C HIS A 128 -16.70 -1.84 9.62
N ASN A 129 -17.88 -2.23 9.16
CA ASN A 129 -18.49 -1.75 7.91
C ASN A 129 -19.44 -0.57 8.14
N GLU A 130 -19.47 0.38 7.19
CA GLU A 130 -20.51 1.41 7.08
C GLU A 130 -20.87 1.59 5.60
N THR A 131 -21.94 0.93 5.20
CA THR A 131 -22.40 0.90 3.81
C THR A 131 -23.62 1.80 3.55
N THR A 132 -24.07 2.55 4.56
CA THR A 132 -25.31 3.34 4.48
C THR A 132 -25.02 4.84 4.42
N ASN A 133 -24.33 5.39 5.39
CA ASN A 133 -24.19 6.83 5.59
C ASN A 133 -22.77 7.39 5.27
N GLY A 134 -21.81 6.53 4.91
CA GLY A 134 -20.42 6.93 4.79
C GLY A 134 -19.74 7.13 6.16
N ILE A 135 -18.59 7.77 6.17
CA ILE A 135 -17.81 7.97 7.40
C ILE A 135 -18.46 9.08 8.26
N THR A 136 -18.78 8.73 9.51
CA THR A 136 -19.29 9.66 10.53
C THR A 136 -18.36 9.69 11.73
N LEU A 137 -18.44 10.74 12.57
CA LEU A 137 -17.68 10.82 13.82
C LEU A 137 -17.95 9.61 14.73
N VAL A 138 -19.21 9.19 14.84
CA VAL A 138 -19.60 8.03 15.66
C VAL A 138 -18.93 6.76 15.19
N TRP A 139 -18.90 6.52 13.87
CA TRP A 139 -18.22 5.38 13.28
C TRP A 139 -16.70 5.40 13.57
N ALA A 140 -16.06 6.56 13.47
CA ALA A 140 -14.63 6.72 13.76
C ALA A 140 -14.32 6.47 15.26
N LEU A 141 -15.18 6.91 16.17
CA LEU A 141 -15.06 6.64 17.60
C LEU A 141 -15.23 5.15 17.90
N GLN A 142 -16.16 4.47 17.24
CA GLN A 142 -16.33 3.01 17.36
C GLN A 142 -15.09 2.26 16.87
N LEU A 143 -14.44 2.71 15.78
CA LEU A 143 -13.19 2.12 15.32
C LEU A 143 -12.09 2.25 16.39
N MET A 144 -11.98 3.42 17.03
CA MET A 144 -11.04 3.62 18.14
C MET A 144 -11.35 2.69 19.32
N GLU A 145 -12.63 2.53 19.69
CA GLU A 145 -13.09 1.62 20.72
C GLU A 145 -12.72 0.17 20.43
N LEU A 146 -12.91 -0.30 19.18
CA LEU A 146 -12.56 -1.66 18.77
C LEU A 146 -11.06 -1.95 18.93
N PHE A 147 -10.20 -1.00 18.54
CA PHE A 147 -8.76 -1.12 18.77
C PHE A 147 -8.38 -1.13 20.26
N GLY A 148 -9.07 -0.31 21.07
CA GLY A 148 -8.89 -0.29 22.52
C GLY A 148 -9.32 -1.60 23.18
N ASN A 149 -10.48 -2.14 22.82
CA ASN A 149 -11.00 -3.41 23.34
C ASN A 149 -10.12 -4.61 22.98
N ASN A 150 -9.47 -4.57 21.81
CA ASN A 150 -8.49 -5.59 21.39
C ASN A 150 -7.10 -5.39 22.03
N GLU A 151 -6.93 -4.37 22.89
CA GLU A 151 -5.64 -4.03 23.51
C GLU A 151 -4.51 -3.77 22.52
N VAL A 152 -4.84 -3.28 21.31
CA VAL A 152 -3.84 -2.91 20.31
C VAL A 152 -3.05 -1.69 20.80
N PRO A 153 -1.70 -1.71 20.79
CA PRO A 153 -0.89 -0.61 21.31
C PRO A 153 -1.18 0.73 20.62
N ASP A 154 -1.18 1.81 21.37
CA ASP A 154 -1.24 3.18 20.88
C ASP A 154 0.16 3.81 20.90
N ASP A 155 1.02 3.33 20.00
CA ASP A 155 2.42 3.72 19.86
C ASP A 155 2.68 4.62 18.63
N GLY A 156 1.60 5.19 18.05
CA GLY A 156 1.66 5.99 16.83
C GLY A 156 1.76 5.18 15.53
N LYS A 157 1.68 3.84 15.60
CA LYS A 157 1.74 2.95 14.44
C LYS A 157 0.36 2.42 14.02
N ARG A 158 -0.70 3.09 14.41
CA ARG A 158 -2.05 2.79 13.93
C ARG A 158 -2.32 3.56 12.65
N PHE A 159 -2.66 2.86 11.59
CA PHE A 159 -2.87 3.43 10.26
C PHE A 159 -4.27 3.13 9.74
N VAL A 160 -4.84 4.08 8.99
CA VAL A 160 -6.10 3.87 8.28
C VAL A 160 -5.92 4.27 6.83
N ALA A 161 -5.97 3.29 5.94
CA ALA A 161 -5.95 3.49 4.49
C ALA A 161 -7.39 3.60 3.98
N VAL A 162 -7.77 4.75 3.43
CA VAL A 162 -9.10 5.05 2.90
C VAL A 162 -9.05 5.40 1.42
N GLY A 163 -10.17 5.24 0.72
CA GLY A 163 -10.31 5.70 -0.66
C GLY A 163 -10.41 7.24 -0.72
N TRP A 164 -10.30 7.79 -1.93
CA TRP A 164 -10.41 9.23 -2.13
C TRP A 164 -11.81 9.77 -1.85
N GLU A 165 -12.84 8.97 -2.11
CA GLU A 165 -14.23 9.30 -1.79
C GLU A 165 -14.43 9.39 -0.27
N GLN A 166 -13.91 8.42 0.46
CA GLN A 166 -13.94 8.39 1.93
C GLN A 166 -13.07 9.50 2.55
N TRP A 167 -11.97 9.85 1.88
CA TRP A 167 -11.16 10.99 2.30
C TRP A 167 -11.93 12.31 2.16
N SER A 168 -12.70 12.48 1.08
CA SER A 168 -13.58 13.63 0.90
C SER A 168 -14.64 13.72 2.01
N GLN A 169 -15.24 12.59 2.40
CA GLN A 169 -16.19 12.52 3.52
C GLN A 169 -15.53 12.90 4.86
N LEU A 170 -14.28 12.49 5.10
CA LEU A 170 -13.52 12.91 6.29
C LEU A 170 -13.27 14.42 6.32
N LEU A 171 -12.97 15.02 5.19
CA LEU A 171 -12.77 16.48 5.09
C LEU A 171 -14.07 17.28 5.34
N ASP A 172 -15.23 16.68 5.12
CA ASP A 172 -16.55 17.28 5.41
C ASP A 172 -16.90 17.26 6.90
N LEU A 173 -16.21 16.43 7.71
CA LEU A 173 -16.38 16.39 9.15
C LEU A 173 -15.70 17.59 9.81
N ASP A 174 -16.48 18.37 10.57
CA ASP A 174 -15.98 19.53 11.30
C ASP A 174 -14.84 19.21 12.27
N GLU A 175 -14.96 18.09 12.99
CA GLU A 175 -13.98 17.61 13.96
C GLU A 175 -12.66 17.16 13.31
N PHE A 176 -12.71 16.83 12.04
CA PHE A 176 -11.52 16.45 11.26
C PHE A 176 -10.88 17.65 10.56
N SER A 177 -11.66 18.67 10.16
CA SER A 177 -11.21 19.73 9.25
C SER A 177 -11.03 21.11 9.91
N ARG A 178 -11.73 21.40 11.02
CA ARG A 178 -11.72 22.75 11.61
C ARG A 178 -10.63 22.98 12.65
N SER A 179 -10.01 24.15 12.61
CA SER A 179 -8.95 24.57 13.53
C SER A 179 -9.35 24.59 15.00
N ASN A 180 -10.63 24.82 15.31
CA ASN A 180 -11.14 24.83 16.68
C ASN A 180 -10.97 23.47 17.40
N TYR A 181 -10.90 22.36 16.65
CA TYR A 181 -10.76 21.01 17.20
C TYR A 181 -9.33 20.45 17.10
N ILE A 182 -8.50 20.96 16.17
CA ILE A 182 -7.23 20.32 15.79
C ILE A 182 -6.02 21.24 15.97
N GLY A 183 -6.23 22.56 16.12
CA GLY A 183 -5.16 23.55 16.06
C GLY A 183 -4.79 23.97 14.63
N GLU A 184 -4.24 25.17 14.48
CA GLU A 184 -3.95 25.78 13.17
C GLU A 184 -2.86 25.04 12.39
N ASP A 185 -1.88 24.46 13.07
CA ASP A 185 -0.73 23.80 12.46
C ASP A 185 -1.05 22.45 11.77
N GLN A 186 -2.23 21.88 12.03
CA GLN A 186 -2.64 20.57 11.53
C GLN A 186 -3.82 20.63 10.53
N LEU A 187 -4.13 21.80 10.00
CA LEU A 187 -5.21 21.96 9.04
C LEU A 187 -4.89 21.24 7.72
N PRO A 188 -5.79 20.38 7.21
CA PRO A 188 -5.53 19.60 6.00
C PRO A 188 -5.59 20.45 4.72
N PHE A 189 -6.38 21.52 4.69
CA PHE A 189 -6.59 22.31 3.49
C PHE A 189 -5.38 23.14 3.01
N PRO A 190 -4.56 23.77 3.87
CA PRO A 190 -3.43 24.57 3.41
C PRO A 190 -2.25 23.74 2.91
N GLN A 191 -2.09 22.50 3.40
CA GLN A 191 -0.91 21.66 3.13
C GLN A 191 -1.13 20.62 2.04
N GLY A 192 -2.34 20.55 1.47
CA GLY A 192 -2.71 19.48 0.54
C GLY A 192 -2.93 18.14 1.24
N VAL A 193 -3.26 17.14 0.42
CA VAL A 193 -3.69 15.84 0.91
C VAL A 193 -2.52 14.89 1.04
N THR A 194 -1.94 14.75 2.21
CA THR A 194 -0.89 13.75 2.42
C THR A 194 -1.31 12.67 3.40
N ALA A 195 -1.27 12.97 4.68
CA ALA A 195 -1.69 12.10 5.77
C ALA A 195 -2.00 12.97 6.98
N LYS A 196 -2.90 12.51 7.84
CA LYS A 196 -3.29 13.25 9.04
C LYS A 196 -3.46 12.32 10.23
N GLN A 197 -2.95 12.75 11.37
CA GLN A 197 -3.21 12.08 12.65
C GLN A 197 -4.53 12.56 13.25
N TRP A 198 -5.41 11.62 13.55
CA TRP A 198 -6.70 11.89 14.21
C TRP A 198 -7.17 10.64 14.95
N LEU A 199 -7.69 10.82 16.17
CA LEU A 199 -8.16 9.73 17.06
C LEU A 199 -7.11 8.62 17.30
N GLY A 200 -5.83 8.96 17.36
CA GLY A 200 -4.75 7.99 17.56
C GLY A 200 -4.35 7.20 16.30
N PHE A 201 -4.93 7.53 15.15
CA PHE A 201 -4.61 6.90 13.87
C PHE A 201 -3.96 7.90 12.90
N THR A 202 -3.10 7.39 12.03
CA THR A 202 -2.62 8.10 10.85
C THR A 202 -3.48 7.73 9.65
N TRP A 203 -4.33 8.65 9.23
CA TRP A 203 -5.24 8.52 8.08
C TRP A 203 -4.54 8.95 6.80
N PHE A 204 -4.66 8.19 5.74
CA PHE A 204 -4.12 8.55 4.43
C PHE A 204 -4.95 7.98 3.28
N PRO A 205 -5.05 8.72 2.14
CA PRO A 205 -5.77 8.26 0.97
C PRO A 205 -4.93 7.31 0.13
N HIS A 206 -5.57 6.24 -0.36
CA HIS A 206 -4.97 5.26 -1.23
C HIS A 206 -5.88 4.94 -2.42
N SER A 207 -5.39 5.13 -3.65
CA SER A 207 -6.18 4.98 -4.89
C SER A 207 -6.36 3.53 -5.35
N GLY A 208 -5.56 2.61 -4.85
CA GLY A 208 -5.57 1.20 -5.28
C GLY A 208 -6.37 0.29 -4.35
N LEU A 209 -7.30 0.80 -3.55
CA LEU A 209 -8.19 -0.01 -2.73
C LEU A 209 -9.31 -0.62 -3.58
N ASP A 210 -9.69 -1.86 -3.25
CA ASP A 210 -10.65 -2.63 -4.01
C ASP A 210 -12.08 -2.09 -3.81
N GLU A 211 -12.91 -2.28 -4.82
CA GLU A 211 -14.32 -1.94 -4.77
C GLU A 211 -15.14 -3.11 -4.23
N ALA A 212 -16.25 -2.82 -3.59
CA ALA A 212 -17.15 -3.81 -3.01
C ALA A 212 -18.63 -3.39 -3.13
N GLY A 213 -19.51 -4.26 -2.69
CA GLY A 213 -20.96 -4.03 -2.77
C GLY A 213 -21.55 -4.31 -4.15
N SER A 214 -22.89 -4.33 -4.22
CA SER A 214 -23.60 -4.46 -5.50
C SER A 214 -23.36 -3.21 -6.33
N SER A 215 -22.88 -3.36 -7.56
CA SER A 215 -22.53 -2.25 -8.48
C SER A 215 -21.36 -1.38 -8.01
N ASN A 216 -20.42 -1.90 -7.18
CA ASN A 216 -19.21 -1.21 -6.73
C ASN A 216 -19.51 0.12 -5.99
N VAL A 217 -20.58 0.16 -5.21
CA VAL A 217 -20.99 1.36 -4.46
C VAL A 217 -20.16 1.61 -3.21
N ASP A 218 -19.39 0.62 -2.78
CA ASP A 218 -18.56 0.66 -1.59
C ASP A 218 -17.07 0.49 -1.94
N ARG A 219 -16.21 0.87 -1.01
CA ARG A 219 -14.76 0.65 -1.10
C ARG A 219 -14.25 -0.12 0.10
N VAL A 220 -13.35 -1.07 -0.16
CA VAL A 220 -12.68 -1.84 0.89
C VAL A 220 -11.52 -1.01 1.43
N CYS A 221 -11.67 -0.53 2.64
CA CYS A 221 -10.66 0.21 3.39
C CYS A 221 -10.08 -0.67 4.50
N PHE A 222 -8.94 -0.27 5.05
CA PHE A 222 -8.26 -1.02 6.10
C PHE A 222 -7.82 -0.10 7.22
N ALA A 223 -8.10 -0.50 8.47
CA ALA A 223 -7.48 0.05 9.66
C ALA A 223 -6.57 -1.02 10.27
N TYR A 224 -5.32 -0.70 10.56
CA TYR A 224 -4.36 -1.69 11.00
C TYR A 224 -3.25 -1.09 11.87
N HIS A 225 -2.68 -1.94 12.72
CA HIS A 225 -1.44 -1.65 13.41
C HIS A 225 -0.25 -2.14 12.56
N GLY A 226 0.81 -1.34 12.47
CA GLY A 226 1.95 -1.63 11.61
C GLY A 226 2.64 -2.98 11.88
N ASP A 227 2.65 -3.44 13.14
CA ASP A 227 3.27 -4.72 13.50
C ASP A 227 2.33 -5.93 13.29
N ALA A 228 1.03 -5.70 12.99
CA ALA A 228 0.06 -6.77 12.74
C ALA A 228 0.19 -7.40 11.35
N VAL A 229 0.82 -6.71 10.41
CA VAL A 229 1.05 -7.15 9.04
C VAL A 229 2.54 -7.17 8.75
N ALA A 230 3.03 -8.22 8.10
CA ALA A 230 4.41 -8.32 7.68
C ALA A 230 4.56 -8.44 6.19
N HIS A 231 5.61 -7.83 5.67
CA HIS A 231 6.05 -7.92 4.28
C HIS A 231 7.48 -8.45 4.24
N ALA A 232 7.69 -9.57 3.55
CA ALA A 232 8.99 -10.18 3.37
C ALA A 232 9.53 -9.88 1.97
N ILE A 233 10.80 -9.49 1.90
CA ILE A 233 11.50 -9.11 0.66
C ILE A 233 12.75 -9.97 0.55
N GLY A 234 12.89 -10.71 -0.54
CA GLY A 234 14.09 -11.45 -0.87
C GLY A 234 15.08 -10.57 -1.62
N ALA A 235 14.70 -10.16 -2.80
CA ALA A 235 15.39 -9.18 -3.62
C ALA A 235 14.47 -7.97 -3.84
N ASP A 236 14.98 -6.78 -3.59
CA ASP A 236 14.28 -5.54 -3.93
C ASP A 236 14.31 -5.32 -5.45
N VAL A 237 13.62 -4.30 -5.95
CA VAL A 237 13.55 -4.03 -7.39
C VAL A 237 14.95 -4.01 -8.01
N THR A 238 15.16 -4.90 -8.95
CA THR A 238 16.37 -4.92 -9.78
C THR A 238 15.97 -4.90 -11.24
N SER A 239 16.65 -4.06 -12.01
CA SER A 239 16.44 -3.91 -13.44
C SER A 239 17.60 -4.51 -14.22
N ASN A 240 17.29 -5.21 -15.29
CA ASN A 240 18.27 -5.77 -16.23
C ASN A 240 17.81 -5.46 -17.66
N MET A 241 18.74 -5.10 -18.52
CA MET A 241 18.50 -4.88 -19.93
C MET A 241 19.39 -5.80 -20.74
N GLN A 242 18.81 -6.51 -21.71
CA GLN A 242 19.55 -7.41 -22.59
C GLN A 242 19.06 -7.26 -24.02
N TYR A 243 20.01 -7.23 -24.96
CA TYR A 243 19.71 -7.32 -26.38
C TYR A 243 19.56 -8.78 -26.80
N HIS A 244 18.51 -9.09 -27.55
CA HIS A 244 18.20 -10.41 -28.08
C HIS A 244 18.30 -10.42 -29.61
N ASN A 245 19.37 -11.02 -30.12
CA ASN A 245 19.63 -11.09 -31.54
C ASN A 245 18.57 -11.84 -32.35
N ASP A 246 17.85 -12.78 -31.74
CA ASP A 246 16.78 -13.55 -32.37
C ASP A 246 15.52 -12.73 -32.63
N LYS A 247 15.35 -11.63 -31.91
CA LYS A 247 14.19 -10.73 -32.00
C LYS A 247 14.54 -9.31 -32.46
N ASP A 248 15.82 -9.02 -32.63
CA ASP A 248 16.33 -7.68 -32.94
C ASP A 248 15.77 -6.59 -32.00
N SER A 249 15.70 -6.91 -30.72
CA SER A 249 15.02 -6.10 -29.73
C SER A 249 15.73 -6.14 -28.37
N TYR A 250 15.63 -5.07 -27.61
CA TYR A 250 16.03 -5.00 -26.21
C TYR A 250 14.91 -5.51 -25.31
N PHE A 251 15.25 -6.31 -24.33
CA PHE A 251 14.33 -6.71 -23.26
C PHE A 251 14.72 -6.01 -21.97
N VAL A 252 13.84 -5.12 -21.50
CA VAL A 252 13.96 -4.44 -20.21
C VAL A 252 13.18 -5.25 -19.19
N LEU A 253 13.86 -5.82 -18.21
CA LEU A 253 13.26 -6.68 -17.18
C LEU A 253 13.45 -6.06 -15.80
N ASN A 254 12.35 -5.74 -15.13
CA ASN A 254 12.32 -5.42 -13.71
C ASN A 254 11.83 -6.65 -12.93
N LYS A 255 12.51 -7.00 -11.86
CA LYS A 255 12.16 -8.16 -11.04
C LYS A 255 12.25 -7.81 -9.56
N MET A 256 11.38 -8.45 -8.77
CA MET A 256 11.34 -8.33 -7.32
C MET A 256 10.83 -9.64 -6.72
N GLN A 257 11.42 -10.05 -5.58
CA GLN A 257 10.97 -11.22 -4.85
C GLN A 257 10.38 -10.79 -3.52
N MET A 258 9.09 -11.05 -3.32
CA MET A 258 8.34 -10.55 -2.18
C MET A 258 7.09 -11.37 -1.87
N ASN A 259 6.59 -11.24 -0.65
CA ASN A 259 5.24 -11.66 -0.27
C ASN A 259 4.84 -11.01 1.06
N SER A 260 3.54 -11.01 1.38
CA SER A 260 2.98 -10.41 2.60
C SER A 260 2.15 -11.42 3.38
N VAL A 261 2.07 -11.24 4.70
CA VAL A 261 1.26 -12.09 5.56
C VAL A 261 0.67 -11.31 6.72
N LEU A 262 -0.53 -11.69 7.14
CA LEU A 262 -1.18 -11.21 8.35
C LEU A 262 -0.60 -11.98 9.56
N ILE A 263 0.01 -11.26 10.51
CA ILE A 263 0.54 -11.84 11.76
C ILE A 263 -0.54 -11.91 12.81
N ASP A 264 -1.29 -10.81 12.98
CA ASP A 264 -2.30 -10.70 14.03
C ASP A 264 -3.60 -10.10 13.49
N ALA A 265 -4.66 -10.92 13.49
CA ALA A 265 -5.97 -10.50 13.03
C ALA A 265 -6.68 -9.51 13.98
N GLU A 266 -6.29 -9.47 15.29
CA GLU A 266 -6.87 -8.54 16.26
C GLU A 266 -6.44 -7.09 15.99
N GLY A 267 -5.29 -6.90 15.34
CA GLY A 267 -4.74 -5.59 14.98
C GLY A 267 -5.10 -5.11 13.58
N VAL A 268 -5.99 -5.80 12.84
CA VAL A 268 -6.39 -5.43 11.47
C VAL A 268 -7.89 -5.53 11.30
N PHE A 269 -8.52 -4.44 10.90
CA PHE A 269 -9.94 -4.37 10.56
C PHE A 269 -10.12 -4.08 9.08
N LYS A 270 -10.89 -4.95 8.41
CA LYS A 270 -11.40 -4.73 7.07
C LYS A 270 -12.69 -3.93 7.17
N MET A 271 -12.78 -2.85 6.39
CA MET A 271 -13.89 -1.92 6.42
C MET A 271 -14.46 -1.79 5.01
N GLN A 272 -15.76 -2.05 4.88
CA GLN A 272 -16.50 -1.75 3.66
C GLN A 272 -17.23 -0.43 3.88
N LEU A 273 -16.83 0.60 3.16
CA LEU A 273 -17.32 1.97 3.34
C LEU A 273 -17.97 2.46 2.06
N LYS A 274 -19.12 3.12 2.22
CA LYS A 274 -19.85 3.75 1.10
C LYS A 274 -18.97 4.80 0.40
N LYS A 275 -19.09 4.84 -0.93
CA LYS A 275 -18.48 5.87 -1.76
C LYS A 275 -19.20 7.21 -1.65
#